data_880a24a514ee2b05e69c81d972fcec5a
#
_entry.id   880a24a514ee2b05e69c81d972fcec5a
#
_cell.length_a   1.000
_cell.length_b   1.000
_cell.length_c   1.000
_cell.angle_alpha   90.00
_cell.angle_beta   90.00
_cell.angle_gamma   90.00
#
_symmetry.space_group_name_H-M   'P 1'
#
loop_
_entity.id
_entity.type
_entity.pdbx_description
1 polymer ?
#
loop_
_entity_poly.entity_id
_entity_poly.type
_entity_poly.pdbx_seq_one_letter_code
_entity_poly.pdbx_strand_id
1 'polypeptide(L)' 'DQILITNVRHAEALREAYDSIRMVENSIESGMPEDFFSIDLMNAYEKLGLIVGEAVEDDLVNEIFSKFCMGK' A
#
# COMPACT_ATOMS: atom_id res chain seq x y z
N ASP A 1 15.86 4.35 -22.62
CA ASP A 1 16.93 4.58 -21.69
C ASP A 1 16.46 4.48 -20.23
N GLN A 2 17.36 4.76 -19.29
CA GLN A 2 17.08 4.52 -17.88
C GLN A 2 16.00 5.43 -17.31
N ILE A 3 15.93 6.67 -17.76
CA ILE A 3 14.93 7.60 -17.26
C ILE A 3 13.54 7.15 -17.70
N LEU A 4 13.40 6.76 -18.95
CA LEU A 4 12.13 6.28 -19.47
C LEU A 4 11.67 5.01 -18.74
N ILE A 5 12.61 4.07 -18.52
CA ILE A 5 12.30 2.83 -17.83
C ILE A 5 11.87 3.12 -16.39
N THR A 6 12.54 4.05 -15.72
CA THR A 6 12.22 4.43 -14.36
C THR A 6 10.81 5.04 -14.30
N ASN A 7 10.49 5.93 -15.24
CA ASN A 7 9.17 6.55 -15.27
C ASN A 7 8.05 5.53 -15.50
N VAL A 8 8.29 4.56 -16.37
CA VAL A 8 7.32 3.50 -16.63
C VAL A 8 7.11 2.67 -15.37
N ARG A 9 8.20 2.32 -14.69
CA ARG A 9 8.10 1.53 -13.47
C ARG A 9 7.37 2.29 -12.37
N HIS A 10 7.62 3.59 -12.26
CA HIS A 10 6.91 4.42 -11.28
C HIS A 10 5.43 4.50 -11.61
N ALA A 11 5.09 4.64 -12.89
CA ALA A 11 3.69 4.69 -13.30
C ALA A 11 2.99 3.37 -12.97
N GLU A 12 3.65 2.25 -13.21
CA GLU A 12 3.09 0.94 -12.87
C GLU A 12 2.90 0.78 -11.36
N ALA A 13 3.87 1.22 -10.58
CA ALA A 13 3.77 1.14 -9.12
C ALA A 13 2.62 2.01 -8.61
N LEU A 14 2.45 3.20 -9.16
CA LEU A 14 1.33 4.07 -8.81
C LEU A 14 0.00 3.41 -9.15
N ARG A 15 -0.07 2.78 -10.32
CA ARG A 15 -1.27 2.09 -10.75
C ARG A 15 -1.63 0.97 -9.79
N GLU A 16 -0.64 0.17 -9.43
CA GLU A 16 -0.85 -0.93 -8.51
C GLU A 16 -1.25 -0.44 -7.12
N ALA A 17 -0.62 0.64 -6.65
CA ALA A 17 -1.00 1.24 -5.38
C ALA A 17 -2.44 1.74 -5.43
N TYR A 18 -2.82 2.39 -6.51
CA TYR A 18 -4.16 2.89 -6.70
C TYR A 18 -5.18 1.75 -6.67
N ASP A 19 -4.90 0.67 -7.40
CA ASP A 19 -5.79 -0.47 -7.44
C ASP A 19 -5.96 -1.09 -6.05
N SER A 20 -4.87 -1.19 -5.28
CA SER A 20 -4.94 -1.72 -3.94
C SER A 20 -5.77 -0.83 -3.02
N ILE A 21 -5.64 0.47 -3.13
CA ILE A 21 -6.43 1.41 -2.35
C ILE A 21 -7.91 1.30 -2.71
N ARG A 22 -8.22 1.10 -3.99
CA ARG A 22 -9.59 0.90 -4.42
C ARG A 22 -10.19 -0.36 -3.79
N MET A 23 -9.38 -1.41 -3.67
CA MET A 23 -9.83 -2.63 -3.01
C MET A 23 -10.10 -2.40 -1.53
N VAL A 24 -9.26 -1.60 -0.87
CA VAL A 24 -9.50 -1.21 0.51
C VAL A 24 -10.83 -0.47 0.64
N GLU A 25 -11.05 0.49 -0.22
CA GLU A 25 -12.28 1.28 -0.22
C GLU A 25 -13.51 0.39 -0.36
N ASN A 26 -13.46 -0.54 -1.32
CA ASN A 26 -14.56 -1.46 -1.54
C ASN A 26 -14.81 -2.36 -0.33
N SER A 27 -13.75 -2.82 0.31
CA SER A 27 -13.87 -3.67 1.49
C SER A 27 -14.51 -2.92 2.65
N ILE A 28 -14.12 -1.67 2.84
CA ILE A 28 -14.72 -0.84 3.90
C ILE A 28 -16.20 -0.61 3.63
N GLU A 29 -16.55 -0.28 2.40
CA GLU A 29 -17.94 -0.03 2.03
C GLU A 29 -18.81 -1.28 2.19
N SER A 30 -18.19 -2.45 1.98
CA SER A 30 -18.89 -3.72 2.14
C SER A 30 -18.96 -4.21 3.59
N GLY A 31 -18.38 -3.45 4.51
CA GLY A 31 -18.40 -3.83 5.92
C GLY A 31 -17.47 -4.98 6.26
N MET A 32 -16.43 -5.19 5.45
CA MET A 32 -15.50 -6.29 5.68
C MET A 32 -14.61 -6.01 6.89
N PRO A 33 -14.21 -7.06 7.63
CA PRO A 33 -13.26 -6.89 8.73
C PRO A 33 -11.90 -6.35 8.26
N GLU A 34 -11.17 -5.71 9.16
CA GLU A 34 -9.87 -5.13 8.85
C GLU A 34 -8.91 -6.11 8.21
N ASP A 35 -8.98 -7.37 8.61
CA ASP A 35 -8.08 -8.39 8.09
C ASP A 35 -8.16 -8.53 6.57
N PHE A 36 -9.31 -8.20 6.01
CA PHE A 36 -9.50 -8.34 4.57
C PHE A 36 -8.86 -7.21 3.77
N PHE A 37 -8.73 -6.03 4.35
CA PHE A 37 -8.16 -4.92 3.58
C PHE A 37 -6.78 -4.50 4.07
N SER A 38 -6.29 -5.01 5.19
CA SER A 38 -4.96 -4.66 5.66
C SER A 38 -3.87 -5.13 4.70
N ILE A 39 -4.06 -6.29 4.07
CA ILE A 39 -3.11 -6.80 3.09
C ILE A 39 -3.02 -5.86 1.88
N ASP A 40 -4.17 -5.39 1.41
CA ASP A 40 -4.19 -4.46 0.28
C ASP A 40 -3.55 -3.13 0.64
N LEU A 41 -3.76 -2.69 1.87
CA LEU A 41 -3.16 -1.47 2.35
C LEU A 41 -1.63 -1.60 2.40
N MET A 42 -1.13 -2.74 2.86
CA MET A 42 0.30 -3.01 2.88
C MET A 42 0.87 -3.06 1.47
N ASN A 43 0.15 -3.67 0.54
CA ASN A 43 0.58 -3.71 -0.86
C ASN A 43 0.71 -2.30 -1.44
N ALA A 44 -0.26 -1.43 -1.16
CA ALA A 44 -0.20 -0.05 -1.62
C ALA A 44 1.03 0.66 -1.05
N TYR A 45 1.29 0.44 0.23
CA TYR A 45 2.44 1.04 0.89
C TYR A 45 3.75 0.58 0.25
N GLU A 46 3.88 -0.72 -0.01
CA GLU A 46 5.07 -1.27 -0.66
C GLU A 46 5.29 -0.68 -2.05
N LYS A 47 4.21 -0.57 -2.82
CA LYS A 47 4.33 -0.03 -4.18
C LYS A 47 4.76 1.44 -4.16
N LEU A 48 4.24 2.21 -3.23
CA LEU A 48 4.66 3.60 -3.08
C LEU A 48 6.11 3.69 -2.61
N GLY A 49 6.55 2.74 -1.78
CA GLY A 49 7.94 2.66 -1.34
C GLY A 49 8.91 2.45 -2.48
N LEU A 50 8.48 1.69 -3.51
CA LEU A 50 9.32 1.48 -4.69
C LEU A 50 9.58 2.78 -5.44
N ILE A 51 8.61 3.70 -5.42
CA ILE A 51 8.74 4.97 -6.11
C ILE A 51 9.75 5.88 -5.41
N VAL A 52 9.71 5.93 -4.09
CA VAL A 52 10.62 6.78 -3.33
C VAL A 52 11.97 6.11 -3.08
N GLY A 53 12.10 4.83 -3.47
CA GLY A 53 13.37 4.13 -3.32
C GLY A 53 13.69 3.72 -1.90
N GLU A 54 12.71 3.69 -1.03
CA GLU A 54 12.89 3.29 0.36
C GLU A 54 12.37 1.90 0.59
N ALA A 55 13.15 1.10 1.32
CA ALA A 55 12.67 -0.21 1.75
C ALA A 55 11.69 -0.02 2.90
N VAL A 56 10.57 -0.68 2.81
CA VAL A 56 9.57 -0.66 3.88
C VAL A 56 9.96 -1.73 4.88
N GLU A 57 10.28 -1.34 6.10
CA GLU A 57 10.62 -2.29 7.14
C GLU A 57 9.34 -2.86 7.75
N ASP A 58 9.35 -4.18 7.94
CA ASP A 58 8.20 -4.87 8.52
C ASP A 58 7.83 -4.29 9.88
N ASP A 59 8.83 -3.93 10.68
CA ASP A 59 8.59 -3.37 12.01
C ASP A 59 7.82 -2.06 11.93
N LEU A 60 8.17 -1.22 10.96
CA LEU A 60 7.48 0.05 10.79
C LEU A 60 6.03 -0.17 10.39
N VAL A 61 5.81 -1.08 9.45
CA VAL A 61 4.46 -1.41 8.99
C VAL A 61 3.63 -1.94 10.15
N ASN A 62 4.19 -2.87 10.90
CA ASN A 62 3.51 -3.45 12.04
C ASN A 62 3.18 -2.41 13.10
N GLU A 63 4.09 -1.48 13.34
CA GLU A 63 3.86 -0.42 14.31
C GLU A 63 2.71 0.48 13.88
N ILE A 64 2.66 0.85 12.61
CA ILE A 64 1.58 1.68 12.08
C ILE A 64 0.25 0.99 12.25
N PHE A 65 0.17 -0.27 11.85
CA PHE A 65 -1.07 -1.03 11.95
C PHE A 65 -1.49 -1.24 13.39
N SER A 66 -0.54 -1.53 14.27
CA SER A 66 -0.86 -1.71 15.69
C SER A 66 -1.48 -0.46 16.28
N LYS A 67 -0.90 0.69 16.02
CA LYS A 67 -1.42 1.96 16.54
C LYS A 67 -2.79 2.28 15.94
N PHE A 68 -2.96 1.97 14.67
CA PHE A 68 -4.22 2.22 13.99
C PHE A 68 -5.34 1.36 14.58
N CYS A 69 -5.06 0.09 14.79
CA CYS A 69 -6.06 -0.84 15.31
C CYS A 69 -6.31 -0.64 16.80
N MET A 70 -5.29 -0.31 17.56
CA MET A 70 -5.41 -0.15 19.01
C MET A 70 -5.97 1.21 19.40
N GLY A 71 -6.02 2.15 18.48
CA GLY A 71 -6.61 3.46 18.73
C GLY A 71 -8.11 3.44 18.90
N LYS A 72 -8.65 2.27 18.79
CA LYS A 72 -10.09 2.10 18.97
C LYS A 72 -10.38 1.73 20.40
#